data_1444699e352376d02115ca366586f8bb
#
_entry.id   1444699e352376d02115ca366586f8bb
#
_cell.length_a   1.000
_cell.length_b   1.000
_cell.length_c   1.000
_cell.angle_alpha   90.00
_cell.angle_beta   90.00
_cell.angle_gamma   90.00
#
_symmetry.space_group_name_H-M   'P 1'
#
loop_
_entity.id
_entity.type
_entity.pdbx_description
1 polymer ?
#
loop_
_entity_poly.entity_id
_entity_poly.type
_entity_poly.pdbx_seq_one_letter_code
_entity_poly.pdbx_strand_id
1 'polypeptide(L)'
;MLPISTAQIALFLAYPNNRFFEFYQEVAMFQIQSALLLTAAIAIASPVMAEEWAFDVFLDKNKIGKHTFTLDQNRLLTSRAKFNVKVLFVNAYSYDHVAKEQWSEDCLAKIEANTTENKVVTNIKGAQKDAGFEVSDGKKTQNLNTCTMTFAYWNPKILTQSKLLNPQNAEYLDTQFEKLAPETITVKGKPVETAHYKLKGSLNGKSKLNIELWYNLKNEWVALKSTTPEGYIINYKLI
;
A
#
# COMPACT_ATOMS: atom_id res chain seq x y z
N MET A 1 32.92 -2.37 -61.47
CA MET A 1 32.54 -1.30 -62.45
C MET A 1 32.04 -1.93 -63.68
N LEU A 2 30.72 -2.03 -63.85
CA LEU A 2 30.12 -2.49 -65.12
C LEU A 2 29.63 -1.24 -65.91
N PRO A 3 29.88 -1.12 -67.21
CA PRO A 3 29.50 0.05 -67.98
C PRO A 3 27.99 0.09 -68.18
N ILE A 4 27.38 1.23 -67.93
CA ILE A 4 25.98 1.52 -68.18
C ILE A 4 25.80 1.56 -69.67
N SER A 5 24.95 0.66 -70.23
CA SER A 5 24.63 0.56 -71.63
C SER A 5 23.91 1.84 -72.12
N THR A 6 24.31 2.34 -73.29
CA THR A 6 23.74 3.51 -73.99
C THR A 6 22.24 3.42 -74.25
N ALA A 7 21.63 2.25 -74.10
CA ALA A 7 20.17 2.06 -74.20
C ALA A 7 19.36 2.57 -73.07
N GLN A 8 20.00 2.75 -71.86
CA GLN A 8 19.30 3.26 -70.72
C GLN A 8 19.22 4.80 -70.65
N ILE A 9 20.07 5.51 -71.39
CA ILE A 9 20.05 6.96 -71.49
C ILE A 9 18.96 7.44 -72.47
N ALA A 10 18.59 6.65 -73.48
CA ALA A 10 17.53 6.98 -74.43
C ALA A 10 16.11 6.90 -73.84
N LEU A 11 15.91 6.10 -72.74
CA LEU A 11 14.61 5.99 -72.08
C LEU A 11 14.30 7.19 -71.19
N PHE A 12 15.34 7.90 -70.77
CA PHE A 12 15.19 9.06 -69.86
C PHE A 12 14.76 10.35 -70.59
N LEU A 13 14.96 10.40 -71.93
CA LEU A 13 14.66 11.61 -72.70
C LEU A 13 13.34 11.53 -73.51
N ALA A 14 12.61 10.40 -73.38
CA ALA A 14 11.40 10.17 -74.22
C ALA A 14 10.07 10.37 -73.44
N TYR A 15 10.13 10.65 -72.09
CA TYR A 15 8.92 10.89 -71.31
C TYR A 15 9.01 12.23 -70.55
N PRO A 16 8.32 13.27 -71.05
CA PRO A 16 8.34 14.61 -70.43
C PRO A 16 7.32 14.74 -69.29
N ASN A 17 6.78 13.69 -68.72
CA ASN A 17 5.83 13.78 -67.64
C ASN A 17 6.45 13.23 -66.28
N ASN A 18 6.75 14.14 -65.43
CA ASN A 18 7.40 14.06 -64.14
C ASN A 18 6.67 13.20 -63.08
N ARG A 19 5.89 12.17 -63.45
CA ARG A 19 5.16 11.29 -62.50
C ARG A 19 6.06 10.38 -61.67
N PHE A 20 7.29 10.14 -62.10
CA PHE A 20 8.24 9.34 -61.32
C PHE A 20 8.77 10.11 -60.11
N PHE A 21 8.87 11.41 -60.18
CA PHE A 21 9.34 12.24 -59.07
C PHE A 21 8.25 12.38 -57.97
N GLU A 22 6.98 12.48 -58.35
CA GLU A 22 5.88 12.52 -57.39
C GLU A 22 5.73 11.19 -56.65
N PHE A 23 5.90 10.06 -57.34
CA PHE A 23 5.82 8.74 -56.70
C PHE A 23 6.91 8.51 -55.64
N TYR A 24 8.14 8.97 -55.89
CA TYR A 24 9.21 8.92 -54.87
C TYR A 24 9.01 9.86 -53.73
N GLN A 25 8.41 11.03 -53.94
CA GLN A 25 8.08 11.94 -52.86
C GLN A 25 6.94 11.43 -51.98
N GLU A 26 5.90 10.83 -52.55
CA GLU A 26 4.81 10.22 -51.78
C GLU A 26 5.28 8.99 -50.99
N VAL A 27 6.10 8.12 -51.57
CA VAL A 27 6.64 6.94 -50.87
C VAL A 27 7.62 7.37 -49.75
N ALA A 28 8.46 8.39 -50.01
CA ALA A 28 9.38 8.91 -48.99
C ALA A 28 8.64 9.61 -47.86
N MET A 29 7.58 10.39 -48.13
CA MET A 29 6.75 11.01 -47.09
C MET A 29 5.97 9.99 -46.28
N PHE A 30 5.47 8.93 -46.92
CA PHE A 30 4.76 7.86 -46.23
C PHE A 30 5.68 7.06 -45.28
N GLN A 31 6.92 6.83 -45.69
CA GLN A 31 7.92 6.18 -44.81
C GLN A 31 8.38 7.07 -43.66
N ILE A 32 8.52 8.37 -43.87
CA ILE A 32 8.88 9.32 -42.81
C ILE A 32 7.73 9.47 -41.78
N GLN A 33 6.48 9.51 -42.26
CA GLN A 33 5.32 9.57 -41.34
C GLN A 33 5.14 8.26 -40.58
N SER A 34 5.41 7.09 -41.16
CA SER A 34 5.35 5.80 -40.45
C SER A 34 6.47 5.66 -39.45
N ALA A 35 7.68 6.19 -39.69
CA ALA A 35 8.77 6.20 -38.74
C ALA A 35 8.53 7.15 -37.57
N LEU A 36 7.88 8.30 -37.81
CA LEU A 36 7.51 9.25 -36.74
C LEU A 36 6.38 8.76 -35.83
N LEU A 37 5.45 7.94 -36.38
CA LEU A 37 4.38 7.32 -35.57
C LEU A 37 4.89 6.14 -34.74
N LEU A 38 5.98 5.47 -35.12
CA LEU A 38 6.55 4.38 -34.33
C LEU A 38 7.37 4.83 -33.14
N THR A 39 7.90 6.08 -33.14
CA THR A 39 8.67 6.64 -32.04
C THR A 39 7.82 7.27 -30.94
N ALA A 40 6.52 7.52 -31.19
CA ALA A 40 5.61 8.13 -30.20
C ALA A 40 4.99 7.12 -29.21
N ALA A 41 5.25 5.81 -29.37
CA ALA A 41 4.70 4.74 -28.52
C ALA A 41 5.70 4.20 -27.50
N ILE A 42 6.73 4.96 -27.12
CA ILE A 42 7.44 4.71 -25.87
C ILE A 42 6.51 5.23 -24.77
N ALA A 43 5.55 4.39 -24.36
CA ALA A 43 4.82 4.58 -23.13
C ALA A 43 5.88 4.73 -22.04
N ILE A 44 6.00 5.94 -21.49
CA ILE A 44 6.75 6.18 -20.26
C ILE A 44 5.95 5.42 -19.19
N ALA A 45 6.27 4.15 -19.01
CA ALA A 45 5.85 3.41 -17.84
C ALA A 45 6.50 4.13 -16.67
N SER A 46 5.78 5.06 -16.06
CA SER A 46 6.19 5.65 -14.78
C SER A 46 6.45 4.46 -13.86
N PRO A 47 7.60 4.38 -13.19
CA PRO A 47 7.82 3.33 -12.21
C PRO A 47 6.68 3.49 -11.18
N VAL A 48 5.82 2.48 -11.09
CA VAL A 48 4.83 2.41 -10.01
C VAL A 48 5.67 2.23 -8.75
N MET A 49 5.81 3.30 -7.97
CA MET A 49 6.53 3.27 -6.71
C MET A 49 5.69 2.54 -5.65
N ALA A 50 6.38 1.84 -4.75
CA ALA A 50 5.73 1.30 -3.56
C ALA A 50 5.09 2.45 -2.76
N GLU A 51 3.90 2.23 -2.23
CA GLU A 51 3.29 3.16 -1.29
C GLU A 51 3.92 2.98 0.10
N GLU A 52 4.29 4.09 0.75
CA GLU A 52 4.95 4.05 2.04
C GLU A 52 4.28 4.99 3.05
N TRP A 53 4.05 4.49 4.26
CA TRP A 53 3.61 5.27 5.42
C TRP A 53 4.61 5.07 6.55
N ALA A 54 5.16 6.15 7.04
CA ALA A 54 6.09 6.14 8.17
C ALA A 54 5.55 7.07 9.28
N PHE A 55 5.45 6.52 10.49
CA PHE A 55 4.93 7.25 11.64
C PHE A 55 5.94 7.27 12.78
N ASP A 56 6.10 8.44 13.37
CA ASP A 56 6.62 8.55 14.73
C ASP A 56 5.50 8.20 15.72
N VAL A 57 5.82 7.34 16.69
CA VAL A 57 4.84 6.86 17.68
C VAL A 57 5.18 7.43 19.05
N PHE A 58 4.15 7.97 19.71
CA PHE A 58 4.25 8.62 21.00
C PHE A 58 3.34 7.92 22.02
N LEU A 59 3.82 7.77 23.24
CA LEU A 59 3.02 7.46 24.41
C LEU A 59 2.82 8.78 25.19
N ASP A 60 1.60 9.30 25.20
CA ASP A 60 1.27 10.66 25.62
C ASP A 60 2.12 11.70 24.87
N LYS A 61 3.11 12.31 25.52
CA LYS A 61 4.00 13.31 24.91
C LYS A 61 5.38 12.74 24.54
N ASN A 62 5.70 11.51 24.95
CA ASN A 62 7.03 10.92 24.79
C ASN A 62 7.09 10.06 23.53
N LYS A 63 8.03 10.35 22.64
CA LYS A 63 8.29 9.49 21.49
C LYS A 63 8.84 8.15 21.98
N ILE A 64 8.17 7.06 21.61
CA ILE A 64 8.55 5.70 21.99
C ILE A 64 9.12 4.87 20.85
N GLY A 65 8.97 5.32 19.61
CA GLY A 65 9.52 4.61 18.45
C GLY A 65 8.93 5.03 17.12
N LYS A 66 8.97 4.09 16.17
CA LYS A 66 8.46 4.25 14.80
C LYS A 66 7.65 3.03 14.37
N HIS A 67 6.71 3.27 13.44
CA HIS A 67 6.00 2.23 12.71
C HIS A 67 6.00 2.60 11.21
N THR A 68 6.46 1.68 10.37
CA THR A 68 6.49 1.87 8.92
C THR A 68 5.68 0.79 8.23
N PHE A 69 5.07 1.17 7.11
CA PHE A 69 4.30 0.30 6.23
C PHE A 69 4.78 0.56 4.81
N THR A 70 5.04 -0.51 4.06
CA THR A 70 5.42 -0.44 2.66
C THR A 70 4.55 -1.42 1.88
N LEU A 71 3.75 -0.94 0.93
CA LEU A 71 2.94 -1.76 0.02
C LEU A 71 3.60 -1.76 -1.35
N ASP A 72 4.08 -2.92 -1.80
CA ASP A 72 4.71 -3.04 -3.10
C ASP A 72 3.71 -3.26 -4.24
N GLN A 73 4.22 -3.28 -5.47
CA GLN A 73 3.43 -3.50 -6.69
C GLN A 73 2.75 -4.87 -6.75
N ASN A 74 3.30 -5.86 -6.05
CA ASN A 74 2.73 -7.20 -5.94
C ASN A 74 1.68 -7.30 -4.84
N ARG A 75 1.28 -6.16 -4.25
CA ARG A 75 0.34 -6.09 -3.14
C ARG A 75 0.86 -6.79 -1.87
N LEU A 76 2.18 -6.87 -1.70
CA LEU A 76 2.82 -7.31 -0.47
C LEU A 76 3.02 -6.10 0.45
N LEU A 77 2.28 -6.07 1.55
CA LEU A 77 2.47 -5.12 2.64
C LEU A 77 3.56 -5.65 3.57
N THR A 78 4.54 -4.83 3.89
CA THR A 78 5.48 -5.04 4.99
C THR A 78 5.25 -3.99 6.06
N SER A 79 4.89 -4.42 7.26
CA SER A 79 4.73 -3.58 8.45
C SER A 79 5.88 -3.82 9.43
N ARG A 80 6.48 -2.75 9.97
CA ARG A 80 7.56 -2.83 10.97
C ARG A 80 7.34 -1.80 12.05
N ALA A 81 7.17 -2.25 13.30
CA ALA A 81 7.04 -1.38 14.46
C ALA A 81 8.09 -1.72 15.51
N LYS A 82 8.72 -0.70 16.08
CA LYS A 82 9.66 -0.86 17.19
C LYS A 82 9.45 0.24 18.21
N PHE A 83 9.10 -0.16 19.44
CA PHE A 83 8.81 0.74 20.53
C PHE A 83 9.63 0.39 21.78
N ASN A 84 10.06 1.42 22.50
CA ASN A 84 10.70 1.29 23.78
C ASN A 84 10.19 2.37 24.74
N VAL A 85 9.69 1.97 25.90
CA VAL A 85 9.33 2.87 26.97
C VAL A 85 10.33 2.71 28.11
N LYS A 86 10.97 3.81 28.53
CA LYS A 86 11.93 3.85 29.64
C LYS A 86 11.34 4.61 30.80
N VAL A 87 11.47 4.06 32.00
CA VAL A 87 11.14 4.73 33.25
C VAL A 87 12.40 4.73 34.12
N LEU A 88 12.88 5.89 34.53
CA LEU A 88 14.10 6.05 35.35
C LEU A 88 15.29 5.25 34.81
N PHE A 89 15.54 5.33 33.47
CA PHE A 89 16.63 4.64 32.75
C PHE A 89 16.46 3.11 32.58
N VAL A 90 15.38 2.51 33.09
CA VAL A 90 15.05 1.09 32.93
C VAL A 90 14.06 0.92 31.79
N ASN A 91 14.26 -0.09 30.95
CA ASN A 91 13.27 -0.47 29.93
C ASN A 91 12.04 -1.06 30.64
N ALA A 92 10.97 -0.30 30.69
CA ALA A 92 9.70 -0.71 31.29
C ALA A 92 8.83 -1.49 30.29
N TYR A 93 8.99 -1.20 28.98
CA TYR A 93 8.28 -1.87 27.92
C TYR A 93 9.11 -1.91 26.64
N SER A 94 9.13 -3.06 25.97
CA SER A 94 9.75 -3.22 24.67
C SER A 94 8.82 -3.96 23.72
N TYR A 95 8.73 -3.48 22.50
CA TYR A 95 7.90 -4.06 21.44
C TYR A 95 8.64 -4.02 20.12
N ASP A 96 8.68 -5.17 19.44
CA ASP A 96 9.21 -5.32 18.09
C ASP A 96 8.24 -6.18 17.29
N HIS A 97 7.75 -5.66 16.17
CA HIS A 97 6.76 -6.33 15.34
C HIS A 97 7.12 -6.20 13.87
N VAL A 98 7.08 -7.31 13.16
CA VAL A 98 7.20 -7.38 11.71
C VAL A 98 6.07 -8.24 11.18
N ALA A 99 5.30 -7.71 10.23
CA ALA A 99 4.31 -8.48 9.49
C ALA A 99 4.54 -8.34 8.00
N LYS A 100 4.33 -9.43 7.27
CA LYS A 100 4.25 -9.49 5.81
C LYS A 100 2.88 -10.01 5.45
N GLU A 101 2.12 -9.22 4.72
CA GLU A 101 0.74 -9.50 4.34
C GLU A 101 0.61 -9.45 2.83
N GLN A 102 0.33 -10.59 2.21
CA GLN A 102 0.00 -10.64 0.79
C GLN A 102 -1.50 -10.40 0.63
N TRP A 103 -1.85 -9.44 -0.21
CA TRP A 103 -3.23 -9.04 -0.47
C TRP A 103 -3.67 -9.44 -1.88
N SER A 104 -4.90 -9.90 -1.99
CA SER A 104 -5.62 -10.10 -3.26
C SER A 104 -6.83 -9.17 -3.23
N GLU A 105 -6.77 -8.10 -4.00
CA GLU A 105 -7.73 -6.99 -3.90
C GLU A 105 -7.81 -6.46 -2.46
N ASP A 106 -8.98 -6.54 -1.81
CA ASP A 106 -9.21 -6.12 -0.43
C ASP A 106 -9.13 -7.27 0.59
N CYS A 107 -8.83 -8.50 0.15
CA CYS A 107 -8.78 -9.67 1.01
C CYS A 107 -7.34 -10.11 1.29
N LEU A 108 -7.07 -10.51 2.50
CA LEU A 108 -5.79 -11.09 2.90
C LEU A 108 -5.64 -12.48 2.28
N ALA A 109 -4.60 -12.67 1.45
CA ALA A 109 -4.28 -13.96 0.85
C ALA A 109 -3.29 -14.76 1.70
N LYS A 110 -2.33 -14.08 2.35
CA LYS A 110 -1.32 -14.71 3.22
C LYS A 110 -0.83 -13.72 4.27
N ILE A 111 -0.50 -14.22 5.45
CA ILE A 111 0.19 -13.46 6.49
C ILE A 111 1.32 -14.27 7.12
N GLU A 112 2.43 -13.60 7.37
CA GLU A 112 3.50 -14.05 8.26
C GLU A 112 3.88 -12.88 9.16
N ALA A 113 3.71 -13.05 10.49
CA ALA A 113 4.04 -12.01 11.45
C ALA A 113 4.83 -12.57 12.63
N ASN A 114 5.74 -11.75 13.13
CA ASN A 114 6.49 -12.00 14.37
C ASN A 114 6.33 -10.78 15.27
N THR A 115 5.92 -11.02 16.49
CA THR A 115 5.79 -10.00 17.54
C THR A 115 6.62 -10.43 18.73
N THR A 116 7.49 -9.54 19.19
CA THR A 116 8.20 -9.71 20.47
C THR A 116 7.76 -8.58 21.40
N GLU A 117 7.03 -8.91 22.44
CA GLU A 117 6.56 -7.98 23.46
C GLU A 117 7.13 -8.40 24.81
N ASN A 118 7.93 -7.51 25.44
CA ASN A 118 8.59 -7.79 26.72
C ASN A 118 9.27 -9.18 26.77
N LYS A 119 9.98 -9.55 25.70
CA LYS A 119 10.66 -10.85 25.48
C LYS A 119 9.73 -12.03 25.19
N VAL A 120 8.41 -11.87 25.20
CA VAL A 120 7.47 -12.90 24.77
C VAL A 120 7.32 -12.84 23.25
N VAL A 121 7.57 -13.97 22.59
CA VAL A 121 7.51 -14.08 21.13
C VAL A 121 6.20 -14.74 20.71
N THR A 122 5.53 -14.13 19.75
CA THR A 122 4.34 -14.66 19.08
C THR A 122 4.60 -14.70 17.57
N ASN A 123 4.37 -15.85 16.94
CA ASN A 123 4.51 -16.03 15.50
C ASN A 123 3.15 -16.34 14.89
N ILE A 124 2.75 -15.55 13.90
CA ILE A 124 1.48 -15.73 13.18
C ILE A 124 1.79 -16.23 11.77
N LYS A 125 1.06 -17.25 11.34
CA LYS A 125 1.02 -17.68 9.94
C LYS A 125 -0.41 -17.92 9.54
N GLY A 126 -0.79 -17.47 8.35
CA GLY A 126 -2.10 -17.72 7.80
C GLY A 126 -2.10 -17.64 6.28
N ALA A 127 -3.05 -18.31 5.68
CA ALA A 127 -3.25 -18.31 4.24
C ALA A 127 -4.71 -18.57 3.88
N GLN A 128 -5.12 -18.05 2.72
CA GLN A 128 -6.41 -18.37 2.11
C GLN A 128 -6.46 -19.84 1.76
N LYS A 129 -7.58 -20.49 2.09
CA LYS A 129 -7.94 -21.86 1.76
C LYS A 129 -9.31 -21.86 1.08
N ASP A 130 -9.72 -22.99 0.53
CA ASP A 130 -11.01 -23.12 -0.18
C ASP A 130 -12.21 -22.74 0.70
N ALA A 131 -12.18 -23.08 1.99
CA ALA A 131 -13.26 -22.86 2.94
C ALA A 131 -13.15 -21.54 3.75
N GLY A 132 -12.11 -20.73 3.56
CA GLY A 132 -11.89 -19.50 4.32
C GLY A 132 -10.41 -19.19 4.54
N PHE A 133 -10.12 -18.24 5.43
CA PHE A 133 -8.75 -17.88 5.79
C PHE A 133 -8.31 -18.65 7.05
N GLU A 134 -7.36 -19.57 6.88
CA GLU A 134 -6.77 -20.30 8.01
C GLU A 134 -5.62 -19.51 8.62
N VAL A 135 -5.64 -19.29 9.93
CA VAL A 135 -4.58 -18.60 10.67
C VAL A 135 -4.21 -19.32 11.96
N SER A 136 -2.92 -19.33 12.28
CA SER A 136 -2.37 -19.94 13.51
C SER A 136 -1.38 -19.02 14.21
N ASP A 137 -1.40 -19.02 15.53
CA ASP A 137 -0.40 -18.41 16.42
C ASP A 137 0.65 -19.40 16.92
N GLY A 138 0.68 -20.60 16.32
CA GLY A 138 1.55 -21.71 16.73
C GLY A 138 0.97 -22.57 17.87
N LYS A 139 -0.09 -22.11 18.54
CA LYS A 139 -0.79 -22.86 19.62
C LYS A 139 -2.20 -23.24 19.19
N LYS A 140 -2.87 -22.36 18.47
CA LYS A 140 -4.24 -22.53 18.01
C LYS A 140 -4.34 -22.18 16.54
N THR A 141 -5.11 -22.99 15.79
CA THR A 141 -5.50 -22.70 14.40
C THR A 141 -6.97 -22.31 14.37
N GLN A 142 -7.32 -21.31 13.56
CA GLN A 142 -8.68 -20.80 13.38
C GLN A 142 -8.99 -20.70 11.89
N ASN A 143 -10.23 -21.00 11.52
CA ASN A 143 -10.78 -20.71 10.20
C ASN A 143 -11.64 -19.47 10.27
N LEU A 144 -11.29 -18.46 9.49
CA LEU A 144 -11.95 -17.17 9.43
C LEU A 144 -12.74 -17.03 8.12
N ASN A 145 -13.43 -15.91 7.94
CA ASN A 145 -14.20 -15.64 6.72
C ASN A 145 -13.29 -15.71 5.47
N THR A 146 -13.89 -16.03 4.32
CA THR A 146 -13.18 -16.14 3.03
C THR A 146 -12.45 -14.85 2.66
N CYS A 147 -13.09 -13.69 2.86
CA CYS A 147 -12.43 -12.39 2.72
C CYS A 147 -12.15 -11.82 4.11
N THR A 148 -10.99 -12.14 4.66
CA THR A 148 -10.50 -11.60 5.92
C THR A 148 -9.64 -10.37 5.66
N MET A 149 -9.78 -9.32 6.49
CA MET A 149 -8.87 -8.18 6.55
C MET A 149 -8.17 -8.13 7.91
N THR A 150 -6.94 -7.63 7.92
CA THR A 150 -6.24 -7.21 9.14
C THR A 150 -6.63 -5.78 9.52
N PHE A 151 -6.00 -5.20 10.56
CA PHE A 151 -6.08 -3.77 10.85
C PHE A 151 -5.29 -2.95 9.81
N ALA A 152 -5.65 -3.10 8.54
CA ALA A 152 -5.04 -2.48 7.37
C ALA A 152 -5.50 -1.01 7.23
N TYR A 153 -5.07 -0.13 8.14
CA TYR A 153 -5.49 1.29 8.18
C TYR A 153 -5.22 2.04 6.88
N TRP A 154 -4.26 1.59 6.08
CA TRP A 154 -3.95 2.14 4.76
C TRP A 154 -5.06 1.88 3.71
N ASN A 155 -5.91 0.86 3.92
CA ASN A 155 -7.02 0.50 3.02
C ASN A 155 -8.36 0.98 3.61
N PRO A 156 -9.01 2.02 3.04
CA PRO A 156 -10.28 2.54 3.56
C PRO A 156 -11.44 1.53 3.59
N LYS A 157 -11.34 0.40 2.90
CA LYS A 157 -12.34 -0.70 2.98
C LYS A 157 -12.44 -1.31 4.39
N ILE A 158 -11.43 -1.08 5.23
CA ILE A 158 -11.48 -1.46 6.65
C ILE A 158 -12.70 -0.85 7.37
N LEU A 159 -13.13 0.35 6.98
CA LEU A 159 -14.23 1.09 7.61
C LEU A 159 -15.60 0.41 7.50
N THR A 160 -15.73 -0.59 6.62
CA THR A 160 -16.96 -1.37 6.42
C THR A 160 -16.90 -2.77 7.01
N GLN A 161 -15.79 -3.13 7.66
CA GLN A 161 -15.60 -4.47 8.20
C GLN A 161 -16.21 -4.62 9.60
N SER A 162 -16.94 -5.70 9.81
CA SER A 162 -17.48 -6.08 11.12
C SER A 162 -16.52 -6.93 11.95
N LYS A 163 -15.47 -7.46 11.31
CA LYS A 163 -14.42 -8.25 11.96
C LYS A 163 -13.06 -7.99 11.32
N LEU A 164 -12.02 -7.89 12.16
CA LEU A 164 -10.64 -7.69 11.72
C LEU A 164 -9.69 -8.64 12.46
N LEU A 165 -8.70 -9.16 11.72
CA LEU A 165 -7.64 -9.99 12.25
C LEU A 165 -6.53 -9.11 12.83
N ASN A 166 -6.16 -9.35 14.08
CA ASN A 166 -5.00 -8.71 14.70
C ASN A 166 -3.71 -9.45 14.28
N PRO A 167 -2.81 -8.80 13.51
CA PRO A 167 -1.57 -9.42 13.04
C PRO A 167 -0.54 -9.69 14.15
N GLN A 168 -0.79 -9.20 15.38
CA GLN A 168 0.14 -9.36 16.50
C GLN A 168 -0.07 -10.67 17.26
N ASN A 169 -1.32 -11.18 17.33
CA ASN A 169 -1.69 -12.30 18.19
C ASN A 169 -2.77 -13.21 17.61
N ALA A 170 -3.16 -13.03 16.34
CA ALA A 170 -4.23 -13.75 15.64
C ALA A 170 -5.63 -13.68 16.29
N GLU A 171 -5.89 -12.70 17.17
CA GLU A 171 -7.26 -12.45 17.63
C GLU A 171 -8.11 -11.94 16.46
N TYR A 172 -9.29 -12.53 16.24
CA TYR A 172 -10.26 -12.07 15.24
C TYR A 172 -11.36 -11.28 15.96
N LEU A 173 -11.20 -9.95 15.95
CA LEU A 173 -11.99 -9.04 16.75
C LEU A 173 -13.29 -8.63 16.04
N ASP A 174 -14.39 -8.58 16.78
CA ASP A 174 -15.59 -7.85 16.35
C ASP A 174 -15.29 -6.35 16.34
N THR A 175 -15.65 -5.67 15.26
CA THR A 175 -15.30 -4.26 15.05
C THR A 175 -16.53 -3.41 14.74
N GLN A 176 -16.52 -2.17 15.24
CA GLN A 176 -17.52 -1.16 14.96
C GLN A 176 -16.82 0.15 14.62
N PHE A 177 -17.20 0.72 13.47
CA PHE A 177 -16.74 2.03 13.03
C PHE A 177 -17.84 3.05 13.17
N GLU A 178 -17.51 4.22 13.71
CA GLU A 178 -18.37 5.38 13.86
C GLU A 178 -17.70 6.55 13.14
N LYS A 179 -18.39 7.20 12.22
CA LYS A 179 -17.92 8.43 11.59
C LYS A 179 -18.20 9.59 12.52
N LEU A 180 -17.16 10.32 12.91
CA LEU A 180 -17.23 11.51 13.74
C LEU A 180 -17.30 12.78 12.88
N ALA A 181 -17.40 13.94 13.52
CA ALA A 181 -17.30 15.23 12.83
C ALA A 181 -15.92 15.35 12.15
N PRO A 182 -15.85 15.91 10.92
CA PRO A 182 -14.58 16.20 10.28
C PRO A 182 -13.72 17.10 11.16
N GLU A 183 -12.39 16.92 11.07
CA GLU A 183 -11.43 17.67 11.87
C GLU A 183 -10.26 18.11 11.02
N THR A 184 -9.75 19.32 11.26
CA THR A 184 -8.48 19.78 10.69
C THR A 184 -7.36 19.47 11.67
N ILE A 185 -6.43 18.59 11.27
CA ILE A 185 -5.28 18.20 12.08
C ILE A 185 -3.96 18.64 11.45
N THR A 186 -2.90 18.70 12.23
CA THR A 186 -1.57 19.00 11.71
C THR A 186 -0.87 17.71 11.25
N VAL A 187 -0.58 17.62 9.93
CA VAL A 187 0.17 16.53 9.31
C VAL A 187 1.42 17.10 8.66
N LYS A 188 2.60 16.59 9.00
CA LYS A 188 3.89 17.08 8.49
C LYS A 188 4.05 18.60 8.59
N GLY A 189 3.57 19.17 9.72
CA GLY A 189 3.64 20.63 9.99
C GLY A 189 2.61 21.48 9.25
N LYS A 190 1.67 20.90 8.49
CA LYS A 190 0.64 21.62 7.74
C LYS A 190 -0.76 21.25 8.22
N PRO A 191 -1.72 22.20 8.21
CA PRO A 191 -3.13 21.88 8.47
C PRO A 191 -3.69 21.01 7.32
N VAL A 192 -4.38 19.93 7.65
CA VAL A 192 -5.01 19.01 6.71
C VAL A 192 -6.45 18.73 7.18
N GLU A 193 -7.41 18.97 6.30
CA GLU A 193 -8.79 18.59 6.53
C GLU A 193 -8.93 17.05 6.43
N THR A 194 -9.62 16.45 7.40
CA THR A 194 -9.72 15.01 7.51
C THR A 194 -11.14 14.54 7.81
N ALA A 195 -11.46 13.36 7.29
CA ALA A 195 -12.56 12.55 7.80
C ALA A 195 -12.05 11.81 9.05
N HIS A 196 -12.82 11.87 10.12
CA HIS A 196 -12.49 11.33 11.44
C HIS A 196 -13.39 10.14 11.76
N TYR A 197 -12.80 9.03 12.19
CA TYR A 197 -13.51 7.80 12.52
C TYR A 197 -13.06 7.27 13.87
N LYS A 198 -14.00 6.67 14.59
CA LYS A 198 -13.74 5.91 15.81
C LYS A 198 -13.94 4.43 15.52
N LEU A 199 -12.95 3.62 15.88
CA LEU A 199 -12.96 2.16 15.81
C LEU A 199 -12.99 1.59 17.24
N LYS A 200 -13.99 0.77 17.52
CA LYS A 200 -14.05 -0.08 18.72
C LYS A 200 -13.85 -1.52 18.29
N GLY A 201 -12.98 -2.25 19.02
CA GLY A 201 -12.77 -3.68 18.82
C GLY A 201 -13.06 -4.45 20.10
N SER A 202 -13.72 -5.61 19.98
CA SER A 202 -14.02 -6.48 21.10
C SER A 202 -13.77 -7.96 20.77
N LEU A 203 -13.52 -8.76 21.79
CA LEU A 203 -13.42 -10.21 21.69
C LEU A 203 -14.29 -10.84 22.77
N ASN A 204 -15.26 -11.68 22.38
CA ASN A 204 -16.21 -12.29 23.31
C ASN A 204 -16.89 -11.25 24.22
N GLY A 205 -17.30 -10.12 23.64
CA GLY A 205 -17.95 -9.00 24.33
C GLY A 205 -17.04 -8.14 25.23
N LYS A 206 -15.75 -8.47 25.36
CA LYS A 206 -14.77 -7.66 26.12
C LYS A 206 -14.09 -6.67 25.18
N SER A 207 -14.06 -5.39 25.57
CA SER A 207 -13.36 -4.33 24.83
C SER A 207 -11.86 -4.64 24.76
N LYS A 208 -11.28 -4.53 23.57
CA LYS A 208 -9.87 -4.77 23.26
C LYS A 208 -9.20 -3.54 22.68
N LEU A 209 -9.93 -2.75 21.86
CA LEU A 209 -9.40 -1.61 21.12
C LEU A 209 -10.34 -0.42 21.22
N ASN A 210 -9.75 0.76 21.34
CA ASN A 210 -10.42 2.05 21.20
C ASN A 210 -9.46 2.96 20.42
N ILE A 211 -9.73 3.11 19.12
CA ILE A 211 -8.83 3.77 18.17
C ILE A 211 -9.61 4.87 17.45
N GLU A 212 -8.95 5.99 17.22
CA GLU A 212 -9.41 7.06 16.34
C GLU A 212 -8.50 7.11 15.12
N LEU A 213 -9.09 7.30 13.92
CA LEU A 213 -8.41 7.28 12.63
C LEU A 213 -8.74 8.54 11.85
N TRP A 214 -7.75 9.12 11.20
CA TRP A 214 -7.92 10.28 10.33
C TRP A 214 -7.46 9.96 8.92
N TYR A 215 -8.34 10.23 7.96
CA TYR A 215 -8.08 10.11 6.53
C TYR A 215 -8.20 11.48 5.88
N ASN A 216 -7.27 11.85 5.01
CA ASN A 216 -7.37 13.10 4.25
C ASN A 216 -8.46 13.02 3.17
N LEU A 217 -8.68 14.11 2.41
CA LEU A 217 -9.70 14.16 1.36
C LEU A 217 -9.46 13.20 0.18
N LYS A 218 -8.26 12.60 0.09
CA LYS A 218 -7.92 11.55 -0.88
C LYS A 218 -8.12 10.14 -0.32
N ASN A 219 -8.70 10.00 0.88
CA ASN A 219 -8.81 8.77 1.64
C ASN A 219 -7.46 8.14 2.01
N GLU A 220 -6.38 8.92 2.10
CA GLU A 220 -5.09 8.45 2.60
C GLU A 220 -5.08 8.53 4.13
N TRP A 221 -4.61 7.47 4.77
CA TRP A 221 -4.47 7.42 6.23
C TRP A 221 -3.32 8.32 6.70
N VAL A 222 -3.62 9.28 7.58
CA VAL A 222 -2.66 10.32 7.99
C VAL A 222 -2.38 10.38 9.48
N ALA A 223 -3.25 9.82 10.33
CA ALA A 223 -3.03 9.76 11.77
C ALA A 223 -3.84 8.64 12.44
N LEU A 224 -3.36 8.23 13.62
CA LEU A 224 -4.05 7.30 14.50
C LEU A 224 -3.83 7.73 15.95
N LYS A 225 -4.87 7.58 16.77
CA LYS A 225 -4.81 7.68 18.22
C LYS A 225 -5.43 6.44 18.82
N SER A 226 -4.74 5.76 19.72
CA SER A 226 -5.26 4.64 20.49
C SER A 226 -5.27 4.99 21.98
N THR A 227 -6.36 4.63 22.65
CA THR A 227 -6.45 4.76 24.12
C THR A 227 -6.35 3.37 24.72
N THR A 228 -5.34 3.16 25.57
CA THR A 228 -5.15 1.88 26.28
C THR A 228 -6.20 1.71 27.39
N PRO A 229 -6.45 0.50 27.90
CA PRO A 229 -7.36 0.28 29.03
C PRO A 229 -6.99 1.09 30.28
N GLU A 230 -5.70 1.35 30.49
CA GLU A 230 -5.18 2.14 31.62
C GLU A 230 -5.31 3.66 31.39
N GLY A 231 -5.77 4.10 30.21
CA GLY A 231 -6.01 5.50 29.87
C GLY A 231 -4.83 6.22 29.21
N TYR A 232 -3.71 5.54 28.92
CA TYR A 232 -2.59 6.13 28.15
C TYR A 232 -2.98 6.36 26.70
N ILE A 233 -2.43 7.40 26.10
CA ILE A 233 -2.69 7.78 24.70
C ILE A 233 -1.48 7.41 23.83
N ILE A 234 -1.70 6.55 22.84
CA ILE A 234 -0.72 6.24 21.81
C ILE A 234 -1.08 7.04 20.56
N ASN A 235 -0.20 7.92 20.11
CA ASN A 235 -0.39 8.75 18.93
C ASN A 235 0.59 8.37 17.82
N TYR A 236 0.09 8.21 16.61
CA TYR A 236 0.84 8.03 15.38
C TYR A 236 0.85 9.35 14.60
N LYS A 237 2.02 9.89 14.33
CA LYS A 237 2.22 11.12 13.55
C LYS A 237 2.99 10.80 12.28
N LEU A 238 2.36 11.00 11.13
CA LEU A 238 2.96 10.76 9.82
C LEU A 238 4.18 11.69 9.59
N ILE A 239 5.31 11.11 9.17
CA ILE A 239 6.59 11.78 8.92
C ILE A 239 7.02 11.71 7.46
#